data_1f8f5e2b0489a0308a88708121ed09fa
#
_entry.id   1f8f5e2b0489a0308a88708121ed09fa
#
_cell.length_a   1.000
_cell.length_b   1.000
_cell.length_c   1.000
_cell.angle_alpha   90.00
_cell.angle_beta   90.00
_cell.angle_gamma   90.00
#
_symmetry.space_group_name_H-M   'P 1'
#
loop_
_entity.id
_entity.type
_entity.pdbx_description
1 polymer ?
#
loop_
_entity_poly.entity_id
_entity_poly.type
_entity_poly.pdbx_seq_one_letter_code
_entity_poly.pdbx_strand_id
1 'polypeptide(L)'
;MKKERSKLLLVMLLCITMIGTTLLSACSQPDPEEPEAPASNSLTGATAEQGYDEAAGGRRVAAFVVENAPDARPQWGMDDENYSPDIILQGEVEGGITRTLWLYADYEKLPEIIGPTRSARPPFVKFSELFDSIFIHWGMSHSKGDYIGAKTVFKRDKVDHIDQMYLDDQEGMYGRDTTRAVNVEHRGIIYGDKVPATIKNEGFRTEPKEYTKLAFNRVTEPVSETAATQVGVKYSERAFEDTYWTYNEEDGMYHTSDFQNDLARENLLVLSDETEYITKEGYQGPGSAGSVTYCDYKLRGGDGKLFSKGTVKDIKWQINDGKLELIDPATDAETAKTTNDENLASAIETVKADENAEWPVYNKYVIVSPEPEEGEELSEEEVLANSYVIQNLNVGKTWIGWISSNNGGKVSSK
;
A
#
# COMPACT_ATOMS: atom_id res chain seq x y z
N MET A 1 7.65 -3.61 -51.37
CA MET A 1 6.47 -2.84 -50.96
C MET A 1 5.86 -3.56 -49.74
N LYS A 2 6.33 -3.21 -48.53
CA LYS A 2 5.79 -3.75 -47.27
C LYS A 2 4.88 -2.66 -46.66
N LYS A 3 3.64 -2.98 -46.46
CA LYS A 3 2.67 -2.15 -45.76
C LYS A 3 3.07 -2.10 -44.27
N GLU A 4 3.42 -0.93 -43.79
CA GLU A 4 3.41 -0.66 -42.36
C GLU A 4 1.96 -0.64 -41.86
N ARG A 5 1.66 -1.55 -40.95
CA ARG A 5 0.43 -1.47 -40.16
C ARG A 5 0.77 -0.79 -38.85
N SER A 6 0.34 0.44 -38.72
CA SER A 6 0.28 1.16 -37.47
C SER A 6 -0.60 0.37 -36.50
N LYS A 7 0.00 -0.09 -35.41
CA LYS A 7 -0.75 -0.69 -34.30
C LYS A 7 -1.21 0.45 -33.40
N LEU A 8 -2.48 0.75 -33.46
CA LEU A 8 -3.16 1.56 -32.46
C LEU A 8 -3.36 0.65 -31.24
N LEU A 9 -2.63 0.89 -30.15
CA LEU A 9 -2.92 0.24 -28.89
C LEU A 9 -4.20 0.86 -28.32
N LEU A 10 -5.29 0.11 -28.42
CA LEU A 10 -6.55 0.45 -27.75
C LEU A 10 -6.49 -0.22 -26.37
N VAL A 11 -6.25 0.57 -25.34
CA VAL A 11 -6.45 0.13 -23.97
C VAL A 11 -7.95 0.02 -23.76
N MET A 12 -8.48 -1.20 -23.85
CA MET A 12 -9.86 -1.48 -23.46
C MET A 12 -9.88 -1.76 -21.95
N LEU A 13 -10.39 -0.80 -21.20
CA LEU A 13 -11.01 -1.05 -19.90
C LEU A 13 -12.29 -1.83 -20.21
N LEU A 14 -12.25 -3.16 -20.15
CA LEU A 14 -13.41 -3.98 -20.37
C LEU A 14 -14.25 -4.03 -19.10
N CYS A 15 -15.14 -3.03 -18.93
CA CYS A 15 -16.38 -3.26 -18.19
C CYS A 15 -17.23 -4.18 -19.05
N ILE A 16 -17.19 -5.49 -18.80
CA ILE A 16 -18.08 -6.44 -19.49
C ILE A 16 -19.46 -6.32 -18.88
N THR A 17 -20.28 -5.45 -19.45
CA THR A 17 -21.74 -5.55 -19.32
C THR A 17 -22.25 -6.51 -20.37
N MET A 18 -22.42 -7.79 -20.03
CA MET A 18 -23.19 -8.69 -20.87
C MET A 18 -24.70 -8.44 -20.65
N ILE A 19 -25.28 -7.73 -21.59
CA ILE A 19 -26.73 -7.63 -21.71
C ILE A 19 -27.26 -8.93 -22.37
N GLY A 20 -27.81 -9.80 -21.54
CA GLY A 20 -28.66 -10.87 -22.05
C GLY A 20 -29.95 -10.29 -22.65
N THR A 21 -30.06 -10.24 -23.98
CA THR A 21 -31.26 -9.81 -24.69
C THR A 21 -32.34 -10.88 -24.59
N THR A 22 -33.25 -10.74 -23.63
CA THR A 22 -34.60 -11.29 -23.77
C THR A 22 -35.53 -10.15 -24.16
N LEU A 23 -36.00 -10.21 -25.42
CA LEU A 23 -37.04 -9.35 -25.96
C LEU A 23 -38.33 -9.49 -25.16
N LEU A 24 -38.60 -8.53 -24.30
CA LEU A 24 -39.95 -8.18 -23.86
C LEU A 24 -40.08 -6.68 -24.01
N SER A 25 -40.80 -6.25 -25.04
CA SER A 25 -41.20 -4.85 -25.25
C SER A 25 -42.11 -4.39 -24.11
N ALA A 26 -41.51 -3.82 -23.11
CA ALA A 26 -42.11 -2.81 -22.24
C ALA A 26 -41.26 -1.55 -22.39
N CYS A 27 -41.88 -0.39 -22.52
CA CYS A 27 -41.20 0.90 -22.49
C CYS A 27 -40.55 1.07 -21.10
N SER A 28 -39.41 0.47 -20.90
CA SER A 28 -38.55 0.78 -19.74
C SER A 28 -37.66 1.96 -20.15
N GLN A 29 -37.65 2.99 -19.34
CA GLN A 29 -36.60 4.01 -19.42
C GLN A 29 -35.22 3.29 -19.36
N PRO A 30 -34.24 3.78 -20.11
CA PRO A 30 -32.89 3.23 -19.99
C PRO A 30 -32.43 3.33 -18.54
N ASP A 31 -31.61 2.38 -18.14
CA ASP A 31 -30.99 2.42 -16.80
C ASP A 31 -30.21 3.73 -16.63
N PRO A 32 -30.19 4.32 -15.43
CA PRO A 32 -29.39 5.50 -15.16
C PRO A 32 -27.92 5.27 -15.55
N GLU A 33 -27.30 6.23 -16.21
CA GLU A 33 -25.86 6.14 -16.50
C GLU A 33 -25.05 6.26 -15.20
N GLU A 34 -24.11 5.35 -15.02
CA GLU A 34 -23.16 5.40 -13.93
C GLU A 34 -22.30 6.66 -14.08
N PRO A 35 -22.17 7.51 -13.03
CA PRO A 35 -21.32 8.68 -13.10
C PRO A 35 -19.83 8.27 -13.21
N GLU A 36 -19.06 8.98 -14.07
CA GLU A 36 -17.62 8.79 -14.14
C GLU A 36 -16.98 9.02 -12.76
N ALA A 37 -16.04 8.15 -12.40
CA ALA A 37 -15.28 8.32 -11.17
C ALA A 37 -14.38 9.57 -11.29
N PRO A 38 -14.41 10.50 -10.33
CA PRO A 38 -13.55 11.67 -10.34
C PRO A 38 -12.06 11.27 -10.23
N ALA A 39 -11.18 12.10 -10.76
CA ALA A 39 -9.75 11.98 -10.52
C ALA A 39 -9.46 12.04 -9.02
N SER A 40 -8.64 11.12 -8.54
CA SER A 40 -8.36 10.99 -7.09
C SER A 40 -6.93 10.57 -6.82
N ASN A 41 -6.49 10.82 -5.59
CA ASN A 41 -5.22 10.33 -5.07
C ASN A 41 -5.20 8.79 -5.11
N SER A 42 -4.21 8.21 -5.75
CA SER A 42 -4.11 6.76 -5.98
C SER A 42 -3.91 5.92 -4.70
N LEU A 43 -3.52 6.55 -3.59
CA LEU A 43 -3.25 5.89 -2.31
C LEU A 43 -4.32 6.15 -1.25
N THR A 44 -5.12 7.21 -1.40
CA THR A 44 -6.13 7.60 -0.41
C THR A 44 -7.55 7.72 -0.97
N GLY A 45 -7.71 7.73 -2.30
CA GLY A 45 -9.00 7.98 -2.93
C GLY A 45 -9.50 9.43 -2.84
N ALA A 46 -8.77 10.33 -2.20
CA ALA A 46 -9.18 11.71 -2.02
C ALA A 46 -9.32 12.43 -3.36
N THR A 47 -10.44 13.13 -3.55
CA THR A 47 -10.74 13.93 -4.74
C THR A 47 -10.25 15.37 -4.60
N ALA A 48 -10.39 16.16 -5.65
CA ALA A 48 -10.06 17.61 -5.62
C ALA A 48 -10.82 18.36 -4.52
N GLU A 49 -12.06 18.01 -4.25
CA GLU A 49 -12.86 18.58 -3.16
C GLU A 49 -12.29 18.23 -1.76
N GLN A 50 -11.57 17.12 -1.69
CA GLN A 50 -10.88 16.64 -0.48
C GLN A 50 -9.39 17.01 -0.46
N GLY A 51 -8.96 17.93 -1.32
CA GLY A 51 -7.61 18.50 -1.35
C GLY A 51 -6.61 17.79 -2.27
N TYR A 52 -7.05 16.83 -3.09
CA TYR A 52 -6.19 16.21 -4.10
C TYR A 52 -5.84 17.21 -5.20
N ASP A 53 -4.58 17.25 -5.59
CA ASP A 53 -4.11 18.03 -6.72
C ASP A 53 -4.11 17.17 -7.99
N GLU A 54 -5.03 17.43 -8.89
CA GLU A 54 -5.15 16.70 -10.15
C GLU A 54 -3.87 16.77 -11.00
N ALA A 55 -3.07 17.84 -10.85
CA ALA A 55 -1.77 17.94 -11.51
C ALA A 55 -0.74 16.90 -11.00
N ALA A 56 -0.98 16.32 -9.81
CA ALA A 56 -0.21 15.19 -9.30
C ALA A 56 -0.59 13.86 -9.98
N GLY A 57 -1.74 13.82 -10.62
CA GLY A 57 -2.23 12.64 -11.32
C GLY A 57 -1.24 12.12 -12.36
N GLY A 58 -0.97 10.81 -12.31
CA GLY A 58 -0.02 10.17 -13.19
C GLY A 58 1.43 10.23 -12.73
N ARG A 59 1.74 10.76 -11.55
CA ARG A 59 3.08 10.62 -10.96
C ARG A 59 3.26 9.28 -10.29
N ARG A 60 4.50 8.81 -10.29
CA ARG A 60 4.88 7.62 -9.52
C ARG A 60 4.85 7.94 -8.03
N VAL A 61 4.48 6.94 -7.25
CA VAL A 61 4.56 6.98 -5.78
C VAL A 61 6.02 7.09 -5.34
N ALA A 62 6.30 7.90 -4.31
CA ALA A 62 7.56 7.85 -3.59
C ALA A 62 7.40 7.05 -2.30
N ALA A 63 8.36 6.17 -2.00
CA ALA A 63 8.35 5.30 -0.85
C ALA A 63 9.61 5.53 0.01
N PHE A 64 9.44 5.93 1.27
CA PHE A 64 10.51 6.29 2.18
C PHE A 64 10.64 5.26 3.30
N VAL A 65 11.85 4.73 3.50
CA VAL A 65 12.14 3.88 4.65
C VAL A 65 12.43 4.72 5.88
N VAL A 66 11.58 4.60 6.90
CA VAL A 66 11.70 5.36 8.14
C VAL A 66 11.85 4.41 9.33
N GLU A 67 12.78 4.75 10.22
CA GLU A 67 13.08 3.97 11.41
C GLU A 67 11.97 4.08 12.44
N ASN A 68 11.74 2.98 13.17
CA ASN A 68 10.76 2.95 14.26
C ASN A 68 11.33 2.39 15.58
N ALA A 69 12.66 2.40 15.74
CA ALA A 69 13.25 2.12 17.04
C ALA A 69 12.88 3.21 18.05
N PRO A 70 12.78 2.90 19.36
CA PRO A 70 12.44 3.91 20.38
C PRO A 70 13.29 5.19 20.31
N ASP A 71 14.60 5.07 20.07
CA ASP A 71 15.52 6.20 19.95
C ASP A 71 15.30 7.04 18.67
N ALA A 72 14.53 6.54 17.72
CA ALA A 72 14.18 7.22 16.47
C ALA A 72 12.90 8.06 16.57
N ARG A 73 12.17 7.92 17.66
CA ARG A 73 10.87 8.59 17.87
C ARG A 73 11.01 9.93 18.62
N PRO A 74 10.08 10.88 18.39
CA PRO A 74 9.06 10.88 17.33
C PRO A 74 9.69 10.98 15.95
N GLN A 75 9.04 10.40 14.93
CA GLN A 75 9.51 10.49 13.55
C GLN A 75 9.18 11.87 12.96
N TRP A 76 10.11 12.47 12.22
CA TRP A 76 9.90 13.74 11.53
C TRP A 76 8.95 13.54 10.34
N GLY A 77 7.87 14.32 10.27
CA GLY A 77 6.93 14.33 9.16
C GLY A 77 5.83 13.25 9.20
N MET A 78 5.80 12.41 10.25
CA MET A 78 4.77 11.36 10.36
C MET A 78 3.37 11.95 10.61
N ASP A 79 3.30 12.98 11.43
CA ASP A 79 2.09 13.69 11.86
C ASP A 79 2.02 15.12 11.30
N ASP A 80 2.70 15.38 10.18
CA ASP A 80 2.60 16.68 9.50
C ASP A 80 1.16 16.99 9.12
N GLU A 81 0.65 18.16 9.50
CA GLU A 81 -0.74 18.54 9.31
C GLU A 81 -1.19 18.52 7.83
N ASN A 82 -0.27 18.82 6.91
CA ASN A 82 -0.58 18.93 5.49
C ASN A 82 -0.12 17.71 4.70
N TYR A 83 1.04 17.14 5.06
CA TYR A 83 1.76 16.19 4.24
C TYR A 83 2.18 14.93 5.00
N SER A 84 1.40 14.47 5.98
CA SER A 84 1.64 13.15 6.57
C SER A 84 1.48 12.05 5.51
N PRO A 85 2.18 10.90 5.64
CA PRO A 85 2.15 9.85 4.62
C PRO A 85 0.74 9.37 4.26
N ASP A 86 0.49 9.11 2.98
CA ASP A 86 -0.76 8.54 2.49
C ASP A 86 -0.95 7.10 3.01
N ILE A 87 0.12 6.30 2.93
CA ILE A 87 0.16 4.95 3.49
C ILE A 87 1.41 4.80 4.36
N ILE A 88 1.24 4.18 5.53
CA ILE A 88 2.34 3.71 6.37
C ILE A 88 2.25 2.20 6.48
N LEU A 89 3.23 1.47 5.94
CA LEU A 89 3.43 0.06 6.25
C LEU A 89 4.40 -0.06 7.42
N GLN A 90 4.01 -0.81 8.46
CA GLN A 90 4.87 -1.13 9.60
C GLN A 90 5.06 -2.64 9.72
N GLY A 91 6.30 -3.08 9.84
CA GLY A 91 6.63 -4.49 9.99
C GLY A 91 7.90 -4.70 10.79
N GLU A 92 8.05 -5.92 11.32
CA GLU A 92 9.24 -6.31 12.08
C GLU A 92 10.48 -6.38 11.17
N VAL A 93 11.60 -5.98 11.72
CA VAL A 93 12.93 -6.14 11.14
C VAL A 93 13.85 -6.85 12.12
N GLU A 94 15.16 -6.77 11.92
CA GLU A 94 16.13 -7.39 12.83
C GLU A 94 16.00 -6.87 14.27
N GLY A 95 16.29 -7.74 15.23
CA GLY A 95 16.36 -7.39 16.65
C GLY A 95 15.02 -7.21 17.35
N GLY A 96 13.89 -7.57 16.72
CA GLY A 96 12.56 -7.45 17.31
C GLY A 96 11.99 -6.02 17.28
N ILE A 97 12.66 -5.09 16.58
CA ILE A 97 12.14 -3.75 16.34
C ILE A 97 11.29 -3.74 15.07
N THR A 98 10.38 -2.79 14.95
CA THR A 98 9.67 -2.55 13.69
C THR A 98 10.34 -1.42 12.90
N ARG A 99 10.03 -1.37 11.62
CA ARG A 99 10.40 -0.30 10.70
C ARG A 99 9.17 0.10 9.90
N THR A 100 9.15 1.32 9.37
CA THR A 100 8.04 1.78 8.55
C THR A 100 8.49 2.08 7.13
N LEU A 101 7.56 1.92 6.18
CA LEU A 101 7.66 2.42 4.82
C LEU A 101 6.53 3.41 4.62
N TRP A 102 6.86 4.63 4.25
CA TRP A 102 5.90 5.70 4.02
C TRP A 102 5.73 5.93 2.53
N LEU A 103 4.49 5.90 2.05
CA LEU A 103 4.18 6.12 0.66
C LEU A 103 3.46 7.45 0.48
N TYR A 104 3.84 8.17 -0.56
CA TYR A 104 3.25 9.43 -0.98
C TYR A 104 2.89 9.36 -2.45
N ALA A 105 1.63 9.63 -2.79
CA ALA A 105 1.18 9.70 -4.18
C ALA A 105 1.72 10.95 -4.90
N ASP A 106 2.02 12.00 -4.15
CA ASP A 106 2.59 13.24 -4.66
C ASP A 106 3.89 13.61 -3.94
N TYR A 107 5.03 13.28 -4.55
CA TYR A 107 6.33 13.60 -3.98
C TYR A 107 6.76 15.08 -4.12
N GLU A 108 5.93 15.93 -4.70
CA GLU A 108 6.13 17.38 -4.67
C GLU A 108 5.48 18.01 -3.42
N LYS A 109 4.64 17.27 -2.70
CA LYS A 109 3.96 17.67 -1.47
C LYS A 109 4.40 16.78 -0.32
N LEU A 110 5.58 17.05 0.20
CA LEU A 110 6.21 16.30 1.28
C LEU A 110 6.43 17.19 2.50
N PRO A 111 6.50 16.60 3.71
CA PRO A 111 6.96 17.32 4.90
C PRO A 111 8.34 17.99 4.65
N GLU A 112 8.62 19.07 5.34
CA GLU A 112 9.93 19.72 5.28
C GLU A 112 11.06 18.73 5.60
N ILE A 113 10.83 17.86 6.60
CA ILE A 113 11.78 16.83 7.03
C ILE A 113 11.04 15.48 7.14
N ILE A 114 11.64 14.45 6.56
CA ILE A 114 11.20 13.05 6.69
C ILE A 114 12.31 12.26 7.40
N GLY A 115 11.95 11.49 8.41
CA GLY A 115 12.93 10.62 9.05
C GLY A 115 12.63 10.23 10.50
N PRO A 116 13.58 9.57 11.18
CA PRO A 116 14.91 9.18 10.67
C PRO A 116 14.84 8.13 9.56
N THR A 117 15.55 8.38 8.46
CA THR A 117 15.63 7.43 7.34
C THR A 117 16.57 6.27 7.67
N ARG A 118 16.29 5.09 7.12
CA ARG A 118 16.99 3.84 7.46
C ARG A 118 17.18 2.91 6.28
N SER A 119 17.88 1.80 6.55
CA SER A 119 18.26 0.83 5.52
C SER A 119 17.07 0.01 5.00
N ALA A 120 17.03 -0.17 3.69
CA ALA A 120 16.07 -1.03 3.00
C ALA A 120 16.17 -2.50 3.44
N ARG A 121 15.02 -3.16 3.50
CA ARG A 121 14.88 -4.61 3.72
C ARG A 121 13.99 -5.19 2.62
N PRO A 122 14.21 -6.45 2.21
CA PRO A 122 13.48 -7.07 1.10
C PRO A 122 11.96 -6.91 1.14
N PRO A 123 11.28 -7.11 2.28
CA PRO A 123 9.84 -7.01 2.32
C PRO A 123 9.31 -5.62 1.95
N PHE A 124 9.96 -4.57 2.45
CA PHE A 124 9.56 -3.21 2.13
C PHE A 124 9.77 -2.87 0.65
N VAL A 125 10.85 -3.40 0.04
CA VAL A 125 11.08 -3.27 -1.40
C VAL A 125 9.97 -3.97 -2.18
N LYS A 126 9.63 -5.21 -1.78
CA LYS A 126 8.56 -5.98 -2.45
C LYS A 126 7.19 -5.30 -2.32
N PHE A 127 6.88 -4.73 -1.15
CA PHE A 127 5.65 -3.98 -0.96
C PHE A 127 5.60 -2.73 -1.85
N SER A 128 6.71 -2.02 -1.97
CA SER A 128 6.79 -0.81 -2.80
C SER A 128 6.59 -1.07 -4.29
N GLU A 129 6.92 -2.28 -4.76
CA GLU A 129 6.71 -2.70 -6.16
C GLU A 129 5.23 -2.70 -6.56
N LEU A 130 4.31 -2.93 -5.61
CA LEU A 130 2.86 -2.87 -5.85
C LEU A 130 2.42 -1.53 -6.43
N PHE A 131 3.12 -0.47 -6.07
CA PHE A 131 2.79 0.90 -6.44
C PHE A 131 3.75 1.47 -7.49
N ASP A 132 4.61 0.63 -8.10
CA ASP A 132 5.67 1.08 -9.02
C ASP A 132 6.44 2.29 -8.47
N SER A 133 6.72 2.28 -7.15
CA SER A 133 7.25 3.43 -6.45
C SER A 133 8.74 3.67 -6.72
N ILE A 134 9.19 4.92 -6.53
CA ILE A 134 10.59 5.27 -6.38
C ILE A 134 10.96 5.09 -4.91
N PHE A 135 11.90 4.21 -4.62
CA PHE A 135 12.23 3.78 -3.26
C PHE A 135 13.40 4.57 -2.68
N ILE A 136 13.19 5.30 -1.58
CA ILE A 136 14.17 6.23 -0.99
C ILE A 136 14.60 5.72 0.39
N HIS A 137 15.92 5.58 0.60
CA HIS A 137 16.44 4.95 1.80
C HIS A 137 17.91 5.33 2.09
N TRP A 138 18.40 4.93 3.25
CA TRP A 138 19.80 5.11 3.63
C TRP A 138 20.44 3.77 3.98
N GLY A 139 21.15 3.20 3.03
CA GLY A 139 21.75 1.86 3.13
C GLY A 139 20.75 0.74 2.88
N MET A 140 21.26 -0.48 2.74
CA MET A 140 20.46 -1.66 2.44
C MET A 140 21.12 -2.93 2.95
N SER A 141 20.32 -3.99 3.14
CA SER A 141 20.87 -5.31 3.45
C SER A 141 21.49 -5.97 2.22
N HIS A 142 22.57 -6.73 2.47
CA HIS A 142 23.28 -7.50 1.45
C HIS A 142 23.00 -9.01 1.61
N SER A 143 22.94 -9.73 0.49
CA SER A 143 22.78 -11.19 0.53
C SER A 143 23.99 -11.88 1.15
N LYS A 144 23.75 -12.94 1.92
CA LYS A 144 24.78 -13.80 2.49
C LYS A 144 24.21 -15.18 2.84
N GLY A 145 24.79 -16.23 2.31
CA GLY A 145 24.22 -17.58 2.45
C GLY A 145 22.83 -17.63 1.80
N ASP A 146 21.87 -18.17 2.51
CA ASP A 146 20.48 -18.29 2.07
C ASP A 146 19.68 -16.98 2.20
N TYR A 147 20.25 -15.96 2.85
CA TYR A 147 19.62 -14.66 2.99
C TYR A 147 19.73 -13.85 1.70
N ILE A 148 18.59 -13.44 1.17
CA ILE A 148 18.49 -12.54 0.02
C ILE A 148 18.28 -11.11 0.54
N GLY A 149 19.33 -10.28 0.46
CA GLY A 149 19.27 -8.89 0.90
C GLY A 149 18.57 -7.95 -0.10
N ALA A 150 18.16 -6.78 0.37
CA ALA A 150 17.48 -5.77 -0.43
C ALA A 150 18.26 -5.37 -1.69
N LYS A 151 19.59 -5.32 -1.63
CA LYS A 151 20.44 -5.05 -2.81
C LYS A 151 20.19 -6.02 -3.95
N THR A 152 19.98 -7.30 -3.63
CA THR A 152 19.68 -8.33 -4.64
C THR A 152 18.30 -8.17 -5.20
N VAL A 153 17.32 -7.83 -4.36
CA VAL A 153 15.93 -7.58 -4.76
C VAL A 153 15.87 -6.38 -5.72
N PHE A 154 16.43 -5.23 -5.35
CA PHE A 154 16.49 -4.05 -6.22
C PHE A 154 17.04 -4.38 -7.62
N LYS A 155 18.16 -5.12 -7.66
CA LYS A 155 18.78 -5.49 -8.93
C LYS A 155 17.96 -6.50 -9.74
N ARG A 156 17.39 -7.52 -9.08
CA ARG A 156 16.62 -8.59 -9.73
C ARG A 156 15.33 -8.03 -10.33
N ASP A 157 14.61 -7.24 -9.54
CA ASP A 157 13.27 -6.77 -9.86
C ASP A 157 13.29 -5.38 -10.54
N LYS A 158 14.51 -4.81 -10.71
CA LYS A 158 14.74 -3.52 -11.39
C LYS A 158 13.95 -2.37 -10.78
N VAL A 159 13.90 -2.33 -9.46
CA VAL A 159 13.24 -1.26 -8.72
C VAL A 159 14.10 -0.01 -8.75
N ASP A 160 13.53 1.12 -9.16
CA ASP A 160 14.19 2.41 -9.08
C ASP A 160 14.32 2.84 -7.63
N HIS A 161 15.54 3.12 -7.18
CA HIS A 161 15.77 3.50 -5.78
C HIS A 161 16.88 4.52 -5.63
N ILE A 162 16.80 5.33 -4.58
CA ILE A 162 17.80 6.32 -4.18
C ILE A 162 18.36 5.88 -2.83
N ASP A 163 19.65 5.56 -2.81
CA ASP A 163 20.39 5.23 -1.59
C ASP A 163 21.43 6.30 -1.29
N GLN A 164 21.32 6.95 -0.16
CA GLN A 164 22.27 7.96 0.29
C GLN A 164 23.73 7.48 0.23
N MET A 165 23.96 6.19 0.43
CA MET A 165 25.32 5.63 0.42
C MET A 165 25.99 5.68 -0.97
N TYR A 166 25.23 5.88 -2.03
CA TYR A 166 25.69 5.84 -3.41
C TYR A 166 25.28 7.07 -4.22
N LEU A 167 24.37 7.90 -3.70
CA LEU A 167 23.92 9.12 -4.34
C LEU A 167 25.04 10.17 -4.37
N ASP A 168 25.26 10.79 -5.53
CA ASP A 168 25.94 12.07 -5.62
C ASP A 168 24.93 13.18 -5.28
N ASP A 169 24.78 13.46 -3.98
CA ASP A 169 23.73 14.29 -3.42
C ASP A 169 23.95 15.78 -3.70
N GLN A 170 23.92 16.15 -4.98
CA GLN A 170 24.14 17.53 -5.45
C GLN A 170 23.04 18.48 -4.97
N GLU A 171 21.83 17.97 -4.75
CA GLU A 171 20.68 18.75 -4.28
C GLU A 171 20.67 18.89 -2.74
N GLY A 172 21.45 18.08 -2.04
CA GLY A 172 21.48 18.07 -0.58
C GLY A 172 20.19 17.50 0.02
N MET A 173 19.65 16.44 -0.60
CA MET A 173 18.42 15.79 -0.16
C MET A 173 18.58 15.12 1.20
N TYR A 174 19.74 14.55 1.48
CA TYR A 174 20.00 13.90 2.76
C TYR A 174 20.75 14.80 3.75
N GLY A 175 20.35 14.69 5.01
CA GLY A 175 20.97 15.39 6.11
C GLY A 175 21.08 14.54 7.37
N ARG A 176 21.54 15.18 8.43
CA ARG A 176 21.53 14.59 9.77
C ARG A 176 20.93 15.56 10.76
N ASP A 177 19.94 15.10 11.48
CA ASP A 177 19.42 15.84 12.63
C ASP A 177 20.52 15.98 13.70
N THR A 178 20.82 17.22 14.04
CA THR A 178 21.80 17.56 15.07
C THR A 178 21.15 17.94 16.40
N THR A 179 19.83 17.98 16.46
CA THR A 179 19.06 18.41 17.65
C THR A 179 18.87 17.27 18.65
N ARG A 180 18.87 16.01 18.18
CA ARG A 180 18.70 14.83 19.02
C ARG A 180 20.02 14.34 19.62
N ALA A 181 19.99 14.04 20.90
CA ALA A 181 21.12 13.45 21.64
C ALA A 181 21.10 11.91 21.57
N VAL A 182 20.92 11.35 20.37
CA VAL A 182 20.90 9.89 20.12
C VAL A 182 22.08 9.50 19.23
N ASN A 183 22.29 8.20 19.06
CA ASN A 183 23.32 7.68 18.16
C ASN A 183 23.15 8.22 16.74
N VAL A 184 24.27 8.44 16.05
CA VAL A 184 24.29 9.03 14.70
C VAL A 184 23.44 8.27 13.68
N GLU A 185 23.25 6.98 13.87
CA GLU A 185 22.44 6.12 13.03
C GLU A 185 20.93 6.42 13.09
N HIS A 186 20.47 7.06 14.19
CA HIS A 186 19.08 7.49 14.39
C HIS A 186 18.84 8.95 13.98
N ARG A 187 19.74 9.55 13.23
CA ARG A 187 19.70 10.98 12.87
C ARG A 187 19.60 11.26 11.37
N GLY A 188 19.55 10.22 10.54
CA GLY A 188 19.44 10.41 9.10
C GLY A 188 18.10 11.05 8.74
N ILE A 189 18.10 12.16 8.00
CA ILE A 189 16.89 12.84 7.56
C ILE A 189 16.91 13.09 6.06
N ILE A 190 15.74 13.31 5.50
CA ILE A 190 15.51 13.69 4.11
C ILE A 190 14.79 15.03 4.11
N TYR A 191 15.27 16.00 3.34
CA TYR A 191 14.60 17.25 3.08
C TYR A 191 13.62 17.08 1.95
N GLY A 192 12.31 17.23 2.25
CA GLY A 192 11.23 16.92 1.30
C GLY A 192 11.26 17.81 0.06
N ASP A 193 11.61 19.09 0.19
CA ASP A 193 11.72 20.05 -0.92
C ASP A 193 12.83 19.70 -1.92
N LYS A 194 13.76 18.80 -1.57
CA LYS A 194 14.86 18.35 -2.44
C LYS A 194 14.54 17.08 -3.22
N VAL A 195 13.53 16.35 -2.79
CA VAL A 195 13.18 15.05 -3.39
C VAL A 195 12.83 15.16 -4.88
N PRO A 196 11.98 16.11 -5.34
CA PRO A 196 11.62 16.20 -6.77
C PRO A 196 12.83 16.46 -7.67
N ALA A 197 13.72 17.35 -7.25
CA ALA A 197 14.92 17.67 -8.02
C ALA A 197 15.87 16.48 -8.08
N THR A 198 16.04 15.74 -6.97
CA THR A 198 16.88 14.55 -6.92
C THR A 198 16.33 13.44 -7.82
N ILE A 199 15.03 13.16 -7.77
CA ILE A 199 14.37 12.17 -8.66
C ILE A 199 14.62 12.51 -10.13
N LYS A 200 14.49 13.80 -10.47
CA LYS A 200 14.74 14.28 -11.83
C LYS A 200 16.20 14.11 -12.26
N ASN A 201 17.14 14.40 -11.36
CA ASN A 201 18.58 14.30 -11.65
C ASN A 201 19.05 12.85 -11.82
N GLU A 202 18.46 11.91 -11.08
CA GLU A 202 18.66 10.46 -11.25
C GLU A 202 18.09 9.94 -12.57
N GLY A 203 17.27 10.73 -13.26
CA GLY A 203 16.69 10.38 -14.54
C GLY A 203 15.64 9.28 -14.48
N PHE A 204 15.02 9.11 -13.32
CA PHE A 204 13.95 8.14 -13.17
C PHE A 204 12.72 8.55 -13.97
N ARG A 205 12.01 7.55 -14.42
CA ARG A 205 10.67 7.72 -14.99
C ARG A 205 9.75 8.31 -13.92
N THR A 206 9.02 9.34 -14.25
CA THR A 206 8.10 10.03 -13.34
C THR A 206 6.67 9.52 -13.43
N GLU A 207 6.30 8.96 -14.59
CA GLU A 207 4.98 8.37 -14.81
C GLU A 207 4.98 6.89 -14.42
N PRO A 208 3.92 6.40 -13.76
CA PRO A 208 3.82 5.00 -13.37
C PRO A 208 3.68 4.10 -14.60
N LYS A 209 4.20 2.88 -14.50
CA LYS A 209 3.78 1.77 -15.35
C LYS A 209 2.37 1.36 -14.94
N GLU A 210 1.78 0.47 -15.73
CA GLU A 210 0.57 -0.23 -15.30
C GLU A 210 0.84 -0.97 -13.99
N TYR A 211 0.02 -0.72 -12.99
CA TYR A 211 0.10 -1.33 -11.66
C TYR A 211 -1.30 -1.47 -11.08
N THR A 212 -1.45 -2.33 -10.09
CA THR A 212 -2.72 -2.48 -9.40
C THR A 212 -3.04 -1.22 -8.61
N LYS A 213 -4.17 -0.62 -8.93
CA LYS A 213 -4.68 0.55 -8.24
C LYS A 213 -5.53 0.09 -7.05
N LEU A 214 -5.42 0.80 -5.94
CA LEU A 214 -6.39 0.70 -4.87
C LEU A 214 -7.74 1.25 -5.36
N ALA A 215 -8.82 0.69 -4.85
CA ALA A 215 -10.16 1.18 -5.10
C ALA A 215 -10.75 1.73 -3.80
N PHE A 216 -11.58 2.77 -3.93
CA PHE A 216 -12.11 3.49 -2.79
C PHE A 216 -13.62 3.62 -2.89
N ASN A 217 -14.29 3.50 -1.75
CA ASN A 217 -15.73 3.76 -1.64
C ASN A 217 -16.00 5.25 -1.87
N ARG A 218 -17.09 5.55 -2.59
CA ARG A 218 -17.53 6.95 -2.77
C ARG A 218 -18.11 7.53 -1.48
N VAL A 219 -18.71 6.68 -0.67
CA VAL A 219 -19.27 7.02 0.63
C VAL A 219 -18.57 6.18 1.69
N THR A 220 -18.26 6.77 2.84
CA THR A 220 -17.68 6.03 3.97
C THR A 220 -18.66 5.00 4.47
N GLU A 221 -18.23 3.74 4.50
CA GLU A 221 -19.03 2.61 4.99
C GLU A 221 -18.22 1.79 5.98
N PRO A 222 -18.84 1.30 7.07
CA PRO A 222 -18.20 0.35 7.95
C PRO A 222 -18.00 -0.99 7.20
N VAL A 223 -16.86 -1.63 7.41
CA VAL A 223 -16.56 -2.93 6.76
C VAL A 223 -17.43 -4.05 7.32
N SER A 224 -17.94 -3.94 8.53
CA SER A 224 -18.85 -4.89 9.17
C SER A 224 -19.62 -4.28 10.34
N GLU A 225 -20.48 -5.07 10.99
CA GLU A 225 -21.16 -4.70 12.22
C GLU A 225 -20.34 -4.99 13.50
N THR A 226 -19.20 -5.65 13.36
CA THR A 226 -18.35 -6.03 14.50
C THR A 226 -17.60 -4.82 15.03
N ALA A 227 -17.78 -4.46 16.29
CA ALA A 227 -17.08 -3.34 16.89
C ALA A 227 -15.56 -3.57 16.94
N ALA A 228 -14.79 -2.51 16.69
CA ALA A 228 -13.33 -2.48 16.77
C ALA A 228 -12.85 -1.10 17.23
N THR A 229 -13.37 -0.62 18.34
CA THR A 229 -13.05 0.70 18.91
C THR A 229 -11.65 0.75 19.52
N GLN A 230 -11.08 -0.39 19.86
CA GLN A 230 -9.68 -0.53 20.24
C GLN A 230 -9.05 -1.68 19.46
N VAL A 231 -7.93 -1.44 18.83
CA VAL A 231 -7.20 -2.42 18.01
C VAL A 231 -5.78 -2.52 18.50
N GLY A 232 -5.33 -3.75 18.78
CA GLY A 232 -3.94 -4.05 19.12
C GLY A 232 -3.34 -4.98 18.07
N VAL A 233 -2.18 -4.63 17.55
CA VAL A 233 -1.46 -5.40 16.55
C VAL A 233 -0.13 -5.85 17.12
N LYS A 234 0.01 -7.16 17.31
CA LYS A 234 1.24 -7.83 17.68
C LYS A 234 1.91 -8.40 16.43
N TYR A 235 3.14 -7.99 16.13
CA TYR A 235 3.84 -8.37 14.90
C TYR A 235 4.34 -9.82 14.95
N SER A 236 4.95 -10.21 16.07
CA SER A 236 5.41 -11.58 16.37
C SER A 236 5.65 -11.73 17.87
N GLU A 237 6.02 -12.92 18.32
CA GLU A 237 6.48 -13.13 19.71
C GLU A 237 7.84 -12.50 20.00
N ARG A 238 8.57 -12.11 18.96
CA ARG A 238 9.90 -11.49 19.07
C ARG A 238 9.86 -9.97 19.06
N ALA A 239 8.79 -9.40 18.55
CA ALA A 239 8.61 -7.95 18.51
C ALA A 239 8.59 -7.39 19.94
N PHE A 240 9.36 -6.32 20.16
CA PHE A 240 9.45 -5.67 21.48
C PHE A 240 8.20 -4.90 21.86
N GLU A 241 7.49 -4.41 20.87
CA GLU A 241 6.33 -3.55 21.04
C GLU A 241 5.21 -3.98 20.10
N ASP A 242 3.99 -3.92 20.61
CA ASP A 242 2.76 -3.99 19.83
C ASP A 242 2.36 -2.56 19.44
N THR A 243 1.48 -2.40 18.46
CA THR A 243 0.90 -1.10 18.12
C THR A 243 -0.58 -1.09 18.48
N TYR A 244 -1.02 -0.01 19.15
CA TYR A 244 -2.38 0.14 19.64
C TYR A 244 -3.06 1.35 19.02
N TRP A 245 -4.30 1.15 18.59
CA TRP A 245 -5.17 2.16 18.00
C TRP A 245 -6.47 2.30 18.78
N THR A 246 -6.97 3.51 18.89
CA THR A 246 -8.27 3.80 19.48
C THR A 246 -9.09 4.62 18.49
N TYR A 247 -10.30 4.14 18.20
CA TYR A 247 -11.22 4.84 17.33
C TYR A 247 -11.84 6.03 18.06
N ASN A 248 -11.89 7.18 17.39
CA ASN A 248 -12.54 8.38 17.88
C ASN A 248 -13.79 8.66 17.01
N GLU A 249 -14.97 8.58 17.61
CA GLU A 249 -16.25 8.81 16.94
C GLU A 249 -16.45 10.27 16.51
N GLU A 250 -15.70 11.23 17.09
CA GLU A 250 -15.85 12.65 16.76
C GLU A 250 -15.28 13.00 15.40
N ASP A 251 -14.20 12.35 15.00
CA ASP A 251 -13.53 12.58 13.71
C ASP A 251 -13.54 11.37 12.77
N GLY A 252 -14.03 10.22 13.24
CA GLY A 252 -14.12 9.01 12.43
C GLY A 252 -12.79 8.33 12.15
N MET A 253 -11.74 8.59 12.96
CA MET A 253 -10.40 8.09 12.75
C MET A 253 -9.89 7.23 13.91
N TYR A 254 -8.91 6.40 13.59
CA TYR A 254 -8.11 5.68 14.58
C TYR A 254 -6.90 6.51 14.97
N HIS A 255 -6.69 6.69 16.26
CA HIS A 255 -5.57 7.42 16.85
C HIS A 255 -4.59 6.50 17.55
N THR A 256 -3.31 6.82 17.46
CA THR A 256 -2.24 6.19 18.23
C THR A 256 -1.17 7.20 18.63
N SER A 257 -0.60 7.01 19.81
CA SER A 257 0.60 7.72 20.28
C SER A 257 1.84 6.81 20.38
N ASP A 258 1.76 5.58 19.89
CA ASP A 258 2.84 4.58 20.01
C ASP A 258 4.13 4.99 19.30
N PHE A 259 4.03 5.93 18.35
CA PHE A 259 5.19 6.52 17.67
C PHE A 259 5.74 7.77 18.36
N GLN A 260 5.20 8.15 19.52
CA GLN A 260 5.43 9.45 20.17
C GLN A 260 5.01 10.64 19.27
N ASN A 261 4.19 10.38 18.27
CA ASN A 261 3.45 11.29 17.42
C ASN A 261 1.96 11.09 17.71
N ASP A 262 1.14 12.10 17.50
CA ASP A 262 -0.32 11.96 17.50
C ASP A 262 -0.78 11.61 16.08
N LEU A 263 -0.80 10.31 15.78
CA LEU A 263 -1.08 9.81 14.45
C LEU A 263 -2.53 9.37 14.33
N ALA A 264 -3.24 9.90 13.32
CA ALA A 264 -4.61 9.52 13.00
C ALA A 264 -4.70 8.88 11.60
N ARG A 265 -5.55 7.87 11.43
CA ARG A 265 -5.79 7.16 10.16
C ARG A 265 -7.23 6.72 10.02
N GLU A 266 -7.75 6.85 8.81
CA GLU A 266 -9.10 6.41 8.47
C GLU A 266 -9.18 4.89 8.33
N ASN A 267 -8.14 4.27 7.77
CA ASN A 267 -8.10 2.83 7.53
C ASN A 267 -6.94 2.16 8.26
N LEU A 268 -7.23 1.00 8.85
CA LEU A 268 -6.23 0.08 9.36
C LEU A 268 -6.33 -1.24 8.58
N LEU A 269 -5.21 -1.70 8.03
CA LEU A 269 -5.10 -3.00 7.40
C LEU A 269 -4.07 -3.84 8.13
N VAL A 270 -4.24 -5.16 8.15
CA VAL A 270 -3.22 -6.07 8.64
C VAL A 270 -2.92 -7.14 7.62
N LEU A 271 -1.71 -7.11 7.11
CA LEU A 271 -1.16 -8.19 6.30
C LEU A 271 -0.65 -9.28 7.22
N SER A 272 -1.02 -10.51 6.95
CA SER A 272 -0.58 -11.65 7.73
C SER A 272 0.14 -12.65 6.85
N ASP A 273 1.39 -12.93 7.16
CA ASP A 273 2.23 -13.85 6.40
C ASP A 273 3.00 -14.81 7.28
N GLU A 274 3.48 -15.88 6.67
CA GLU A 274 4.44 -16.78 7.30
C GLU A 274 5.84 -16.22 7.15
N THR A 275 6.53 -16.03 8.28
CA THR A 275 7.88 -15.46 8.33
C THR A 275 8.89 -16.52 8.77
N GLU A 276 10.00 -16.58 8.09
CA GLU A 276 11.15 -17.38 8.48
C GLU A 276 12.28 -16.47 8.96
N TYR A 277 12.69 -16.63 10.22
CA TYR A 277 13.80 -15.89 10.80
C TYR A 277 15.11 -16.62 10.51
N ILE A 278 16.04 -15.94 9.85
CA ILE A 278 17.37 -16.46 9.56
C ILE A 278 18.37 -15.83 10.53
N THR A 279 19.01 -16.68 11.34
CA THR A 279 20.12 -16.26 12.19
C THR A 279 21.43 -16.36 11.40
N LYS A 280 22.15 -15.26 11.26
CA LYS A 280 23.49 -15.26 10.71
C LYS A 280 24.54 -15.35 11.80
N GLU A 281 25.22 -16.49 11.84
CA GLU A 281 26.47 -16.59 12.58
C GLU A 281 27.55 -15.75 11.89
N GLY A 282 28.20 -14.90 12.65
CA GLY A 282 29.45 -14.27 12.25
C GLY A 282 29.36 -12.98 11.43
N TYR A 283 28.24 -12.24 11.40
CA TYR A 283 28.31 -10.86 10.99
C TYR A 283 28.84 -10.01 12.16
N GLN A 284 30.13 -9.75 12.12
CA GLN A 284 30.75 -8.74 12.97
C GLN A 284 31.03 -7.52 12.10
N GLY A 285 30.25 -6.48 12.29
CA GLY A 285 30.67 -5.15 11.84
C GLY A 285 31.90 -4.70 12.64
N PRO A 286 32.73 -3.78 12.10
CA PRO A 286 33.85 -3.23 12.85
C PRO A 286 33.38 -2.67 14.20
N GLY A 287 33.79 -3.29 15.30
CA GLY A 287 33.49 -2.82 16.65
C GLY A 287 32.34 -3.49 17.39
N SER A 288 31.63 -4.47 16.80
CA SER A 288 30.58 -5.21 17.51
C SER A 288 31.04 -6.60 17.93
N ALA A 289 30.90 -6.91 19.21
CA ALA A 289 31.06 -8.25 19.75
C ALA A 289 29.65 -8.88 19.84
N GLY A 290 29.30 -9.81 18.95
CA GLY A 290 28.05 -10.56 19.03
C GLY A 290 27.51 -11.02 17.66
N SER A 291 26.65 -12.03 17.69
CA SER A 291 25.90 -12.48 16.51
C SER A 291 24.69 -11.55 16.31
N VAL A 292 24.52 -11.03 15.10
CA VAL A 292 23.33 -10.27 14.72
C VAL A 292 22.32 -11.23 14.11
N THR A 293 21.13 -11.30 14.69
CA THR A 293 20.00 -12.04 14.11
C THR A 293 19.34 -11.12 13.09
N TYR A 294 19.29 -11.55 11.83
CA TYR A 294 18.53 -10.89 10.78
C TYR A 294 17.20 -11.60 10.62
N CYS A 295 16.14 -10.83 10.56
CA CYS A 295 14.86 -11.33 10.07
C CYS A 295 14.90 -11.30 8.55
N ASP A 296 14.88 -12.48 7.93
CA ASP A 296 14.56 -12.60 6.52
C ASP A 296 13.13 -13.11 6.43
N TYR A 297 12.31 -12.31 5.79
CA TYR A 297 10.94 -12.68 5.57
C TYR A 297 10.89 -13.45 4.25
N LYS A 298 10.87 -14.79 4.34
CA LYS A 298 10.38 -15.60 3.24
C LYS A 298 8.88 -15.47 3.24
N LEU A 299 8.39 -14.61 2.39
CA LEU A 299 6.97 -14.44 2.15
C LEU A 299 6.45 -15.74 1.52
N ARG A 300 5.71 -16.52 2.31
CA ARG A 300 5.03 -17.73 1.87
C ARG A 300 3.56 -17.43 1.64
N GLY A 301 3.26 -16.79 0.54
CA GLY A 301 1.92 -16.84 -0.02
C GLY A 301 2.08 -17.43 -1.39
N GLY A 302 2.19 -18.76 -1.52
CA GLY A 302 2.46 -19.42 -2.80
C GLY A 302 3.54 -18.68 -3.62
N ASP A 303 4.80 -19.03 -3.47
CA ASP A 303 5.96 -18.50 -4.22
C ASP A 303 6.51 -17.12 -3.86
N GLY A 304 6.30 -16.63 -2.66
CA GLY A 304 6.75 -15.29 -2.27
C GLY A 304 6.01 -14.17 -2.99
N LYS A 305 4.79 -14.41 -3.42
CA LYS A 305 3.97 -13.51 -4.24
C LYS A 305 3.06 -12.61 -3.43
N LEU A 306 3.17 -12.58 -2.11
CA LEU A 306 2.39 -11.66 -1.28
C LEU A 306 2.48 -10.22 -1.80
N PHE A 307 3.66 -9.85 -2.27
CA PHE A 307 3.98 -8.56 -2.83
C PHE A 307 4.45 -8.68 -4.29
N SER A 308 4.00 -9.67 -5.05
CA SER A 308 4.24 -9.69 -6.48
C SER A 308 3.23 -8.83 -7.21
N LYS A 309 3.65 -8.22 -8.31
CA LYS A 309 2.89 -7.34 -9.19
C LYS A 309 1.38 -7.34 -8.92
N GLY A 310 0.93 -6.26 -8.32
CA GLY A 310 -0.49 -5.97 -8.23
C GLY A 310 -1.31 -6.75 -7.23
N THR A 311 -0.70 -7.51 -6.31
CA THR A 311 -1.49 -8.35 -5.42
C THR A 311 -1.13 -8.11 -3.97
N VAL A 312 -2.03 -7.48 -3.24
CA VAL A 312 -2.10 -7.57 -1.77
C VAL A 312 -2.97 -8.80 -1.47
N LYS A 313 -2.38 -10.01 -1.45
CA LYS A 313 -3.15 -11.26 -1.34
C LYS A 313 -3.59 -11.62 0.07
N ASP A 314 -2.90 -11.16 1.10
CA ASP A 314 -3.12 -11.64 2.46
C ASP A 314 -3.48 -10.50 3.43
N ILE A 315 -4.41 -9.63 3.02
CA ILE A 315 -5.10 -8.77 3.97
C ILE A 315 -6.03 -9.68 4.75
N LYS A 316 -5.75 -9.89 6.05
CA LYS A 316 -6.62 -10.71 6.91
C LYS A 316 -7.61 -9.88 7.70
N TRP A 317 -7.32 -8.62 7.92
CA TRP A 317 -8.15 -7.76 8.73
C TRP A 317 -8.25 -6.38 8.09
N GLN A 318 -9.43 -5.91 7.93
CA GLN A 318 -9.70 -4.51 7.59
C GLN A 318 -10.48 -3.87 8.71
N ILE A 319 -10.08 -2.69 9.12
CA ILE A 319 -10.66 -1.99 10.26
C ILE A 319 -10.83 -0.54 9.85
N ASN A 320 -12.06 -0.06 9.89
CA ASN A 320 -12.39 1.33 9.67
C ASN A 320 -13.70 1.70 10.37
N ASP A 321 -13.99 2.96 10.55
CA ASP A 321 -15.21 3.48 11.13
C ASP A 321 -15.66 2.71 12.38
N GLY A 322 -14.71 2.34 13.25
CA GLY A 322 -14.96 1.60 14.49
C GLY A 322 -15.39 0.14 14.30
N LYS A 323 -15.27 -0.43 13.13
CA LYS A 323 -15.70 -1.80 12.78
C LYS A 323 -14.57 -2.67 12.28
N LEU A 324 -14.69 -3.97 12.50
CA LEU A 324 -13.71 -4.97 12.11
C LEU A 324 -14.35 -6.02 11.21
N GLU A 325 -13.72 -6.31 10.08
CA GLU A 325 -14.04 -7.45 9.25
C GLU A 325 -12.79 -8.31 9.04
N LEU A 326 -12.96 -9.62 9.14
CA LEU A 326 -11.97 -10.57 8.66
C LEU A 326 -12.15 -10.67 7.15
N ILE A 327 -11.16 -10.20 6.41
CA ILE A 327 -11.13 -10.37 4.97
C ILE A 327 -10.66 -11.79 4.67
N ASP A 328 -11.54 -12.59 4.06
CA ASP A 328 -11.15 -13.89 3.54
C ASP A 328 -10.32 -13.68 2.27
N PRO A 329 -9.01 -13.99 2.30
CA PRO A 329 -8.18 -13.92 1.09
C PRO A 329 -8.62 -14.93 0.02
N ALA A 330 -9.54 -15.84 0.35
CA ALA A 330 -10.11 -16.81 -0.55
C ALA A 330 -11.40 -16.33 -1.26
N THR A 331 -11.81 -15.05 -1.10
CA THR A 331 -12.86 -14.53 -1.97
C THR A 331 -12.35 -14.59 -3.40
N ASP A 332 -12.88 -15.54 -4.16
CA ASP A 332 -12.55 -15.71 -5.57
C ASP A 332 -13.20 -14.63 -6.44
N ALA A 333 -12.67 -14.47 -7.64
CA ALA A 333 -13.15 -13.44 -8.56
C ALA A 333 -14.60 -13.69 -9.02
N GLU A 334 -15.06 -14.92 -9.04
CA GLU A 334 -16.46 -15.26 -9.40
C GLU A 334 -17.43 -14.79 -8.31
N THR A 335 -17.09 -15.06 -7.05
CA THR A 335 -17.84 -14.58 -5.88
C THR A 335 -17.83 -13.05 -5.81
N ALA A 336 -16.68 -12.42 -6.04
CA ALA A 336 -16.55 -10.98 -6.06
C ALA A 336 -17.39 -10.34 -7.17
N LYS A 337 -17.37 -10.92 -8.37
CA LYS A 337 -18.19 -10.48 -9.51
C LYS A 337 -19.68 -10.57 -9.19
N THR A 338 -20.13 -11.73 -8.68
CA THR A 338 -21.53 -11.94 -8.29
C THR A 338 -21.98 -10.89 -7.27
N THR A 339 -21.17 -10.62 -6.26
CA THR A 339 -21.47 -9.61 -5.24
C THR A 339 -21.59 -8.21 -5.85
N ASN A 340 -20.66 -7.84 -6.74
CA ASN A 340 -20.71 -6.55 -7.42
C ASN A 340 -21.96 -6.43 -8.31
N ASP A 341 -22.31 -7.48 -9.06
CA ASP A 341 -23.48 -7.50 -9.94
C ASP A 341 -24.79 -7.35 -9.14
N GLU A 342 -24.93 -8.02 -8.00
CA GLU A 342 -26.08 -7.90 -7.09
C GLU A 342 -26.17 -6.50 -6.49
N ASN A 343 -25.05 -5.93 -6.05
CA ASN A 343 -24.98 -4.58 -5.51
C ASN A 343 -25.35 -3.53 -6.58
N LEU A 344 -24.83 -3.69 -7.81
CA LEU A 344 -25.16 -2.80 -8.92
C LEU A 344 -26.66 -2.83 -9.23
N ALA A 345 -27.28 -4.01 -9.27
CA ALA A 345 -28.72 -4.14 -9.48
C ALA A 345 -29.52 -3.40 -8.39
N SER A 346 -29.10 -3.50 -7.13
CA SER A 346 -29.72 -2.79 -6.01
C SER A 346 -29.51 -1.28 -6.10
N ALA A 347 -28.32 -0.82 -6.51
CA ALA A 347 -28.02 0.60 -6.69
C ALA A 347 -28.89 1.23 -7.79
N ILE A 348 -29.05 0.55 -8.93
CA ILE A 348 -29.92 0.96 -10.02
C ILE A 348 -31.37 1.13 -9.55
N GLU A 349 -31.91 0.17 -8.78
CA GLU A 349 -33.26 0.27 -8.24
C GLU A 349 -33.41 1.46 -7.26
N THR A 350 -32.39 1.75 -6.48
CA THR A 350 -32.37 2.89 -5.56
C THR A 350 -32.45 4.22 -6.33
N VAL A 351 -31.61 4.38 -7.34
CA VAL A 351 -31.57 5.62 -8.16
C VAL A 351 -32.83 5.77 -9.04
N LYS A 352 -33.43 4.66 -9.49
CA LYS A 352 -34.72 4.70 -10.18
C LYS A 352 -35.87 5.14 -9.26
N ALA A 353 -35.83 4.77 -7.99
CA ALA A 353 -36.84 5.14 -7.01
C ALA A 353 -36.75 6.62 -6.62
N ASP A 354 -35.56 7.20 -6.62
CA ASP A 354 -35.30 8.63 -6.38
C ASP A 354 -34.13 9.10 -7.28
N GLU A 355 -34.46 9.86 -8.30
CA GLU A 355 -33.48 10.38 -9.27
C GLU A 355 -32.44 11.35 -8.65
N ASN A 356 -32.67 11.83 -7.45
CA ASN A 356 -31.73 12.65 -6.70
C ASN A 356 -30.94 11.85 -5.66
N ALA A 357 -31.16 10.55 -5.56
CA ALA A 357 -30.39 9.71 -4.66
C ALA A 357 -28.93 9.65 -5.12
N GLU A 358 -28.01 9.74 -4.18
CA GLU A 358 -26.62 9.42 -4.46
C GLU A 358 -26.50 7.92 -4.83
N TRP A 359 -25.60 7.63 -5.79
CA TRP A 359 -25.33 6.25 -6.16
C TRP A 359 -24.75 5.51 -4.96
N PRO A 360 -25.41 4.44 -4.47
CA PRO A 360 -24.83 3.59 -3.44
C PRO A 360 -23.51 2.97 -3.88
N VAL A 361 -22.67 2.58 -2.93
CA VAL A 361 -21.49 1.77 -3.23
C VAL A 361 -21.93 0.40 -3.70
N TYR A 362 -21.69 0.07 -4.96
CA TYR A 362 -22.03 -1.22 -5.55
C TYR A 362 -20.79 -2.04 -5.91
N ASN A 363 -19.67 -1.39 -6.18
CA ASN A 363 -18.44 -2.03 -6.58
C ASN A 363 -17.56 -2.28 -5.35
N LYS A 364 -17.92 -3.28 -4.54
CA LYS A 364 -17.22 -3.62 -3.30
C LYS A 364 -15.82 -4.19 -3.56
N TYR A 365 -15.66 -4.86 -4.69
CA TYR A 365 -14.42 -5.53 -5.08
C TYR A 365 -13.91 -5.04 -6.41
N VAL A 366 -12.59 -4.89 -6.53
CA VAL A 366 -11.91 -4.74 -7.82
C VAL A 366 -11.36 -6.10 -8.22
N ILE A 367 -11.70 -6.54 -9.42
CA ILE A 367 -11.18 -7.77 -10.01
C ILE A 367 -10.09 -7.38 -10.99
N VAL A 368 -8.86 -7.79 -10.66
CA VAL A 368 -7.69 -7.51 -11.49
C VAL A 368 -7.41 -8.74 -12.35
N SER A 369 -7.69 -8.63 -13.63
CA SER A 369 -7.45 -9.71 -14.58
C SER A 369 -5.98 -9.81 -14.97
N PRO A 370 -5.44 -11.04 -15.21
CA PRO A 370 -4.11 -11.20 -15.74
C PRO A 370 -4.06 -10.69 -17.19
N GLU A 371 -2.92 -10.11 -17.58
CA GLU A 371 -2.68 -9.87 -19.00
C GLU A 371 -2.44 -11.21 -19.72
N PRO A 372 -3.17 -11.52 -20.80
CA PRO A 372 -2.88 -12.70 -21.61
C PRO A 372 -1.50 -12.54 -22.30
N GLU A 373 -0.80 -13.65 -22.49
CA GLU A 373 0.41 -13.64 -23.29
C GLU A 373 0.11 -13.29 -24.75
N GLU A 374 1.11 -12.76 -25.48
CA GLU A 374 0.90 -12.30 -26.88
C GLU A 374 0.41 -13.44 -27.77
N GLY A 375 -0.88 -13.41 -28.14
CA GLY A 375 -1.55 -14.40 -28.99
C GLY A 375 -2.38 -15.44 -28.23
N GLU A 376 -2.52 -15.33 -26.94
CA GLU A 376 -3.40 -16.15 -26.12
C GLU A 376 -4.78 -15.50 -25.97
N GLU A 377 -5.84 -16.26 -26.23
CA GLU A 377 -7.22 -15.86 -25.93
C GLU A 377 -7.69 -16.70 -24.74
N LEU A 378 -7.84 -16.06 -23.59
CA LEU A 378 -8.39 -16.70 -22.39
C LEU A 378 -9.91 -16.66 -22.42
N SER A 379 -10.56 -17.74 -22.01
CA SER A 379 -11.99 -17.76 -21.75
C SER A 379 -12.33 -16.93 -20.51
N GLU A 380 -13.58 -16.48 -20.36
CA GLU A 380 -14.04 -15.73 -19.17
C GLU A 380 -13.76 -16.51 -17.88
N GLU A 381 -13.97 -17.83 -17.88
CA GLU A 381 -13.69 -18.70 -16.74
C GLU A 381 -12.19 -18.75 -16.40
N GLU A 382 -11.31 -18.82 -17.39
CA GLU A 382 -9.85 -18.78 -17.18
C GLU A 382 -9.39 -17.41 -16.70
N VAL A 383 -9.97 -16.31 -17.21
CA VAL A 383 -9.70 -14.96 -16.74
C VAL A 383 -10.09 -14.85 -15.26
N LEU A 384 -11.32 -15.23 -14.88
CA LEU A 384 -11.77 -15.16 -13.49
C LEU A 384 -10.92 -16.05 -12.56
N ALA A 385 -10.61 -17.28 -12.97
CA ALA A 385 -9.81 -18.22 -12.17
C ALA A 385 -8.38 -17.70 -11.87
N ASN A 386 -7.84 -16.85 -12.76
CA ASN A 386 -6.51 -16.26 -12.60
C ASN A 386 -6.53 -14.80 -12.14
N SER A 387 -7.70 -14.24 -11.87
CA SER A 387 -7.85 -12.86 -11.40
C SER A 387 -7.61 -12.74 -9.90
N TYR A 388 -7.26 -11.52 -9.49
CA TYR A 388 -7.09 -11.16 -8.08
C TYR A 388 -8.27 -10.28 -7.66
N VAL A 389 -8.62 -10.35 -6.39
CA VAL A 389 -9.69 -9.55 -5.81
C VAL A 389 -9.13 -8.60 -4.77
N ILE A 390 -9.48 -7.32 -4.88
CA ILE A 390 -9.12 -6.28 -3.92
C ILE A 390 -10.42 -5.66 -3.42
N GLN A 391 -10.60 -5.61 -2.10
CA GLN A 391 -11.74 -4.91 -1.51
C GLN A 391 -11.49 -3.40 -1.49
N ASN A 392 -12.54 -2.61 -1.71
CA ASN A 392 -12.47 -1.17 -1.62
C ASN A 392 -12.14 -0.71 -0.20
N LEU A 393 -11.35 0.35 -0.12
CA LEU A 393 -11.09 1.08 1.12
C LEU A 393 -12.03 2.27 1.24
N ASN A 394 -12.22 2.78 2.44
CA ASN A 394 -12.79 4.11 2.60
C ASN A 394 -11.77 5.17 2.19
N VAL A 395 -12.24 6.28 1.64
CA VAL A 395 -11.38 7.43 1.30
C VAL A 395 -10.66 7.88 2.56
N GLY A 396 -9.34 8.01 2.48
CA GLY A 396 -8.50 8.43 3.59
C GLY A 396 -7.15 7.74 3.64
N LYS A 397 -6.34 8.14 4.62
CA LYS A 397 -5.00 7.60 4.83
C LYS A 397 -5.05 6.25 5.51
N THR A 398 -4.09 5.39 5.18
CA THR A 398 -4.08 4.00 5.63
C THR A 398 -2.81 3.68 6.42
N TRP A 399 -2.98 3.01 7.55
CA TRP A 399 -1.89 2.31 8.21
C TRP A 399 -2.01 0.81 7.96
N ILE A 400 -0.88 0.16 7.69
CA ILE A 400 -0.81 -1.27 7.41
C ILE A 400 0.16 -1.91 8.38
N GLY A 401 -0.31 -2.81 9.23
CA GLY A 401 0.51 -3.66 10.07
C GLY A 401 0.83 -4.98 9.35
N TRP A 402 2.09 -5.36 9.29
CA TRP A 402 2.49 -6.63 8.73
C TRP A 402 2.94 -7.58 9.83
N ILE A 403 2.18 -8.65 10.05
CA ILE A 403 2.38 -9.61 11.12
C ILE A 403 2.87 -10.96 10.61
N SER A 404 3.62 -11.66 11.46
CA SER A 404 4.08 -13.02 11.22
C SER A 404 3.12 -14.02 11.85
N SER A 405 2.23 -14.62 11.05
CA SER A 405 1.18 -15.52 11.53
C SER A 405 1.72 -16.80 12.18
N ASN A 406 2.82 -17.34 11.66
CA ASN A 406 3.47 -18.54 12.18
C ASN A 406 4.39 -18.28 13.39
N ASN A 407 4.63 -17.02 13.76
CA ASN A 407 5.46 -16.60 14.89
C ASN A 407 4.67 -15.80 15.93
N GLY A 408 3.37 -16.07 16.07
CA GLY A 408 2.52 -15.48 17.09
C GLY A 408 2.05 -14.06 16.82
N GLY A 409 2.18 -13.57 15.59
CA GLY A 409 1.55 -12.32 15.14
C GLY A 409 0.03 -12.44 15.20
N LYS A 410 -0.63 -11.41 15.73
CA LYS A 410 -2.09 -11.43 15.91
C LYS A 410 -2.67 -10.03 16.00
N VAL A 411 -3.95 -9.95 15.70
CA VAL A 411 -4.79 -8.77 15.94
C VAL A 411 -5.71 -9.04 17.12
N SER A 412 -5.91 -8.05 17.95
CA SER A 412 -6.94 -8.01 19.00
C SER A 412 -7.81 -6.78 18.82
N SER A 413 -9.11 -6.91 19.07
CA SER A 413 -10.07 -5.79 19.00
C SER A 413 -11.05 -5.85 20.16
N LYS A 414 -11.60 -4.69 20.52
CA LYS A 414 -12.68 -4.53 21.51
C LYS A 414 -13.71 -3.57 20.98
#